data_b6c59c4f74bc9bfd24d07cf42b7878e9
#
_entry.id   b6c59c4f74bc9bfd24d07cf42b7878e9
#
_cell.length_a   1.000
_cell.length_b   1.000
_cell.length_c   1.000
_cell.angle_alpha   90.00
_cell.angle_beta   90.00
_cell.angle_gamma   90.00
#
_symmetry.space_group_name_H-M   'P 1'
#
loop_
_entity.id
_entity.type
_entity.pdbx_description
1 polymer ?
#
loop_
_entity_poly.entity_id
_entity_poly.type
_entity_poly.pdbx_seq_one_letter_code
_entity_poly.pdbx_strand_id
1 'polypeptide(L)'
;MIQAFQSIVGRNLNPFHTGVVSVTRINGGNTWNVIPDKVELEGTVRSMEKDDRIFIERRMREIAEHTAAAYGANAELLWYPGPPATVNEKAWSAFAQKVAEESGFEVVPQRNSTGGEDFAFYLEKIPGCFINVGTGVGYPNHHPKFYADEAALTPAAEYLEKLLVEALRQ
;
A
#
# COMPACT_ATOMS: atom_id res chain seq x y z
N MET A 1 19.48 -10.26 -11.25
CA MET A 1 18.33 -10.37 -10.30
C MET A 1 17.42 -9.15 -10.35
N ILE A 2 17.86 -7.93 -10.03
CA ILE A 2 16.98 -6.72 -9.97
C ILE A 2 16.19 -6.51 -11.26
N GLN A 3 16.85 -6.56 -12.42
CA GLN A 3 16.16 -6.47 -13.71
C GLN A 3 15.18 -7.62 -13.95
N ALA A 4 15.52 -8.82 -13.51
CA ALA A 4 14.65 -9.97 -13.65
C ALA A 4 13.35 -9.82 -12.82
N PHE A 5 13.39 -9.20 -11.66
CA PHE A 5 12.19 -8.90 -10.88
C PHE A 5 11.19 -8.00 -11.64
N GLN A 6 11.68 -7.12 -12.53
CA GLN A 6 10.78 -6.26 -13.32
C GLN A 6 9.92 -7.04 -14.31
N SER A 7 10.34 -8.26 -14.68
CA SER A 7 9.52 -9.14 -15.53
C SER A 7 8.24 -9.61 -14.84
N ILE A 8 8.17 -9.58 -13.52
CA ILE A 8 6.98 -10.00 -12.76
C ILE A 8 5.81 -9.09 -13.13
N VAL A 9 5.99 -7.79 -12.99
CA VAL A 9 4.94 -6.80 -13.33
C VAL A 9 4.79 -6.68 -14.85
N GLY A 10 5.92 -6.60 -15.58
CA GLY A 10 5.88 -6.32 -17.01
C GLY A 10 5.43 -7.49 -17.89
N ARG A 11 5.49 -8.76 -17.43
CA ARG A 11 5.25 -9.94 -18.25
C ARG A 11 4.47 -11.07 -17.59
N ASN A 12 4.38 -11.11 -16.27
CA ASN A 12 3.73 -12.22 -15.58
C ASN A 12 2.41 -11.80 -14.91
N LEU A 13 2.29 -10.57 -14.48
CA LEU A 13 1.05 -10.06 -13.87
C LEU A 13 -0.01 -9.81 -14.95
N ASN A 14 -1.28 -9.91 -14.56
CA ASN A 14 -2.38 -9.52 -15.42
C ASN A 14 -2.24 -8.02 -15.80
N PRO A 15 -2.26 -7.64 -17.09
CA PRO A 15 -2.05 -6.26 -17.53
C PRO A 15 -3.13 -5.27 -17.05
N PHE A 16 -4.28 -5.76 -16.60
CA PHE A 16 -5.34 -4.94 -16.00
C PHE A 16 -5.22 -4.77 -14.49
N HIS A 17 -4.25 -5.44 -13.85
CA HIS A 17 -4.01 -5.34 -12.42
C HIS A 17 -2.87 -4.36 -12.13
N THR A 18 -2.93 -3.76 -10.95
CA THR A 18 -1.87 -2.86 -10.47
C THR A 18 -0.92 -3.61 -9.58
N GLY A 19 0.34 -3.65 -9.97
CA GLY A 19 1.43 -4.20 -9.18
C GLY A 19 2.69 -3.35 -9.28
N VAL A 20 3.44 -3.26 -8.19
CA VAL A 20 4.74 -2.58 -8.15
C VAL A 20 5.74 -3.49 -7.44
N VAL A 21 6.91 -3.67 -8.04
CA VAL A 21 8.06 -4.35 -7.44
C VAL A 21 9.25 -3.40 -7.55
N SER A 22 9.73 -2.89 -6.43
CA SER A 22 10.85 -1.95 -6.39
C SER A 22 11.94 -2.46 -5.47
N VAL A 23 13.17 -2.58 -5.99
CA VAL A 23 14.37 -2.71 -5.17
C VAL A 23 14.88 -1.29 -4.90
N THR A 24 14.90 -0.90 -3.63
CA THR A 24 15.17 0.47 -3.20
C THR A 24 16.52 0.62 -2.51
N ARG A 25 17.13 -0.50 -2.11
CA ARG A 25 18.43 -0.52 -1.44
C ARG A 25 19.23 -1.74 -1.87
N ILE A 26 20.54 -1.52 -2.05
CA ILE A 26 21.54 -2.56 -2.26
C ILE A 26 22.68 -2.29 -1.29
N ASN A 27 23.08 -3.30 -0.53
CA ASN A 27 24.20 -3.21 0.39
C ASN A 27 25.10 -4.44 0.26
N GLY A 28 26.40 -4.25 0.09
CA GLY A 28 27.38 -5.34 -0.01
C GLY A 28 28.78 -4.84 -0.26
N GLY A 29 29.75 -5.51 0.40
CA GLY A 29 31.16 -5.14 0.33
C GLY A 29 31.54 -3.93 1.18
N ASN A 30 32.84 -3.81 1.46
CA ASN A 30 33.41 -2.71 2.23
C ASN A 30 34.72 -2.17 1.61
N THR A 31 35.16 -2.78 0.52
CA THR A 31 36.36 -2.38 -0.20
C THR A 31 36.29 -2.76 -1.67
N TRP A 32 37.06 -2.09 -2.53
CA TRP A 32 36.99 -2.20 -3.97
C TRP A 32 37.59 -3.48 -4.56
N ASN A 33 38.46 -4.17 -3.82
CA ASN A 33 39.26 -5.31 -4.30
C ASN A 33 38.94 -6.66 -3.65
N VAL A 34 37.85 -6.73 -2.85
CA VAL A 34 37.38 -7.95 -2.21
C VAL A 34 35.89 -8.18 -2.54
N ILE A 35 35.61 -9.36 -3.08
CA ILE A 35 34.24 -9.80 -3.34
C ILE A 35 33.58 -10.12 -2.00
N PRO A 36 32.42 -9.52 -1.68
CA PRO A 36 31.74 -9.77 -0.43
C PRO A 36 31.10 -11.16 -0.39
N ASP A 37 31.05 -11.76 0.77
CA ASP A 37 30.35 -13.03 1.00
C ASP A 37 28.83 -12.90 0.83
N LYS A 38 28.30 -11.70 1.08
CA LYS A 38 26.86 -11.41 1.07
C LYS A 38 26.57 -10.04 0.45
N VAL A 39 25.48 -10.02 -0.32
CA VAL A 39 24.85 -8.77 -0.78
C VAL A 39 23.39 -8.78 -0.37
N GLU A 40 22.94 -7.72 0.25
CA GLU A 40 21.54 -7.53 0.67
C GLU A 40 20.82 -6.61 -0.31
N LEU A 41 19.62 -7.03 -0.71
CA LEU A 41 18.68 -6.24 -1.49
C LEU A 41 17.43 -6.01 -0.65
N GLU A 42 17.00 -4.78 -0.54
CA GLU A 42 15.76 -4.43 0.13
C GLU A 42 14.83 -3.71 -0.84
N GLY A 43 13.52 -3.88 -0.62
CA GLY A 43 12.58 -3.29 -1.52
C GLY A 43 11.14 -3.32 -1.02
N THR A 44 10.24 -2.88 -1.86
CA THR A 44 8.81 -2.89 -1.56
C THR A 44 8.02 -3.51 -2.69
N VAL A 45 6.92 -4.17 -2.32
CA VAL A 45 5.91 -4.67 -3.25
C VAL A 45 4.59 -4.00 -2.92
N ARG A 46 3.84 -3.64 -3.96
CA ARG A 46 2.47 -3.15 -3.84
C ARG A 46 1.59 -3.89 -4.84
N SER A 47 0.40 -4.25 -4.43
CA SER A 47 -0.62 -4.82 -5.31
C SER A 47 -2.00 -4.41 -4.81
N MET A 48 -2.97 -4.35 -5.71
CA MET A 48 -4.37 -4.08 -5.37
C MET A 48 -5.13 -5.37 -5.09
N GLU A 49 -4.74 -6.47 -5.73
CA GLU A 49 -5.38 -7.77 -5.60
C GLU A 49 -4.61 -8.68 -4.64
N LYS A 50 -5.34 -9.42 -3.81
CA LYS A 50 -4.76 -10.37 -2.85
C LYS A 50 -3.98 -11.49 -3.54
N ASP A 51 -4.54 -12.02 -4.61
CA ASP A 51 -3.92 -13.13 -5.35
C ASP A 51 -2.63 -12.69 -6.06
N ASP A 52 -2.58 -11.46 -6.53
CA ASP A 52 -1.37 -10.89 -7.13
C ASP A 52 -0.23 -10.76 -6.11
N ARG A 53 -0.54 -10.41 -4.87
CA ARG A 53 0.44 -10.34 -3.78
C ARG A 53 1.10 -11.71 -3.55
N ILE A 54 0.30 -12.76 -3.45
CA ILE A 54 0.78 -14.14 -3.29
C ILE A 54 1.61 -14.58 -4.50
N PHE A 55 1.11 -14.26 -5.69
CA PHE A 55 1.80 -14.55 -6.94
C PHE A 55 3.15 -13.86 -7.03
N ILE A 56 3.22 -12.56 -6.72
CA ILE A 56 4.46 -11.76 -6.77
C ILE A 56 5.50 -12.32 -5.80
N GLU A 57 5.12 -12.63 -4.55
CA GLU A 57 6.03 -13.23 -3.57
C GLU A 57 6.65 -14.52 -4.10
N ARG A 58 5.82 -15.44 -4.59
CA ARG A 58 6.28 -16.71 -5.17
C ARG A 58 7.25 -16.48 -6.34
N ARG A 59 6.89 -15.58 -7.27
CA ARG A 59 7.74 -15.28 -8.44
C ARG A 59 9.06 -14.61 -8.05
N MET A 60 9.07 -13.74 -7.04
CA MET A 60 10.30 -13.16 -6.53
C MET A 60 11.23 -14.22 -5.95
N ARG A 61 10.69 -15.16 -5.18
CA ARG A 61 11.45 -16.28 -4.62
C ARG A 61 12.07 -17.12 -5.72
N GLU A 62 11.29 -17.57 -6.67
CA GLU A 62 11.75 -18.37 -7.82
C GLU A 62 12.84 -17.65 -8.62
N ILE A 63 12.66 -16.37 -8.93
CA ILE A 63 13.64 -15.56 -9.69
C ILE A 63 14.92 -15.38 -8.87
N ALA A 64 14.83 -15.13 -7.57
CA ALA A 64 15.99 -14.96 -6.70
C ALA A 64 16.83 -16.22 -6.67
N GLU A 65 16.22 -17.37 -6.37
CA GLU A 65 16.87 -18.68 -6.25
C GLU A 65 17.53 -19.10 -7.58
N HIS A 66 16.78 -19.06 -8.69
CA HIS A 66 17.30 -19.49 -9.98
C HIS A 66 18.35 -18.54 -10.54
N THR A 67 18.21 -17.22 -10.30
CA THR A 67 19.24 -16.27 -10.73
C THR A 67 20.55 -16.49 -9.94
N ALA A 68 20.47 -16.67 -8.64
CA ALA A 68 21.65 -16.94 -7.81
C ALA A 68 22.32 -18.25 -8.21
N ALA A 69 21.54 -19.32 -8.38
CA ALA A 69 22.05 -20.62 -8.79
C ALA A 69 22.79 -20.59 -10.14
N ALA A 70 22.33 -19.78 -11.11
CA ALA A 70 22.99 -19.61 -12.40
C ALA A 70 24.42 -19.03 -12.29
N TYR A 71 24.74 -18.38 -11.16
CA TYR A 71 26.07 -17.81 -10.87
C TYR A 71 26.81 -18.52 -9.74
N GLY A 72 26.35 -19.74 -9.35
CA GLY A 72 26.98 -20.53 -8.30
C GLY A 72 26.80 -19.94 -6.88
N ALA A 73 25.78 -19.11 -6.69
CA ALA A 73 25.42 -18.49 -5.42
C ALA A 73 24.06 -18.98 -4.91
N ASN A 74 23.73 -18.63 -3.69
CA ASN A 74 22.42 -18.86 -3.10
C ASN A 74 21.70 -17.54 -2.86
N ALA A 75 20.38 -17.55 -2.87
CA ALA A 75 19.56 -16.41 -2.46
C ALA A 75 18.41 -16.87 -1.55
N GLU A 76 18.09 -16.05 -0.59
CA GLU A 76 16.94 -16.22 0.30
C GLU A 76 16.07 -14.97 0.21
N LEU A 77 14.76 -15.14 0.01
CA LEU A 77 13.79 -14.08 0.08
C LEU A 77 13.15 -14.06 1.49
N LEU A 78 13.42 -13.00 2.24
CA LEU A 78 12.70 -12.67 3.46
C LEU A 78 11.50 -11.81 3.09
N TRP A 79 10.30 -12.34 3.34
CA TRP A 79 9.07 -11.66 3.03
C TRP A 79 8.39 -11.14 4.30
N TYR A 80 8.16 -9.85 4.36
CA TYR A 80 7.47 -9.19 5.47
C TYR A 80 6.14 -8.64 4.95
N PRO A 81 5.01 -9.34 5.17
CA PRO A 81 3.73 -8.89 4.70
C PRO A 81 3.30 -7.61 5.44
N GLY A 82 3.15 -6.53 4.70
CA GLY A 82 2.49 -5.30 5.17
C GLY A 82 0.96 -5.42 5.11
N PRO A 83 0.22 -4.31 5.32
CA PRO A 83 -1.23 -4.31 5.23
C PRO A 83 -1.72 -4.75 3.83
N PRO A 84 -2.89 -5.40 3.75
CA PRO A 84 -3.54 -5.70 2.49
C PRO A 84 -4.03 -4.43 1.80
N ALA A 85 -4.61 -4.55 0.60
CA ALA A 85 -5.28 -3.43 -0.03
C ALA A 85 -6.49 -2.99 0.82
N THR A 86 -6.65 -1.67 1.00
CA THR A 86 -7.82 -1.09 1.67
C THR A 86 -8.99 -1.09 0.70
N VAL A 87 -9.90 -2.03 0.88
CA VAL A 87 -11.09 -2.18 0.04
C VAL A 87 -12.32 -1.87 0.86
N ASN A 88 -12.91 -0.71 0.61
CA ASN A 88 -14.13 -0.29 1.28
C ASN A 88 -15.33 -1.13 0.87
N GLU A 89 -16.19 -1.46 1.83
CA GLU A 89 -17.47 -2.07 1.56
C GLU A 89 -18.42 -1.02 0.96
N LYS A 90 -19.16 -1.43 -0.09
CA LYS A 90 -19.92 -0.51 -0.94
C LYS A 90 -21.07 0.20 -0.20
N ALA A 91 -21.82 -0.53 0.64
CA ALA A 91 -22.95 0.06 1.38
C ALA A 91 -22.45 1.05 2.44
N TRP A 92 -21.37 0.70 3.17
CA TRP A 92 -20.77 1.59 4.15
C TRP A 92 -20.14 2.83 3.50
N SER A 93 -19.56 2.69 2.32
CA SER A 93 -19.07 3.85 1.56
C SER A 93 -20.20 4.79 1.17
N ALA A 94 -21.30 4.26 0.63
CA ALA A 94 -22.45 5.06 0.24
C ALA A 94 -23.09 5.76 1.46
N PHE A 95 -23.18 5.05 2.59
CA PHE A 95 -23.66 5.62 3.84
C PHE A 95 -22.79 6.77 4.34
N ALA A 96 -21.45 6.56 4.39
CA ALA A 96 -20.52 7.60 4.82
C ALA A 96 -20.53 8.83 3.91
N GLN A 97 -20.65 8.65 2.60
CA GLN A 97 -20.79 9.73 1.62
C GLN A 97 -22.05 10.56 1.89
N LYS A 98 -23.21 9.90 2.08
CA LYS A 98 -24.46 10.58 2.40
C LYS A 98 -24.35 11.44 3.66
N VAL A 99 -23.81 10.88 4.75
CA VAL A 99 -23.62 11.62 6.01
C VAL A 99 -22.65 12.79 5.83
N ALA A 100 -21.61 12.65 5.00
CA ALA A 100 -20.66 13.71 4.69
C ALA A 100 -21.35 14.87 3.95
N GLU A 101 -22.14 14.59 2.90
CA GLU A 101 -22.91 15.58 2.17
C GLU A 101 -23.90 16.33 3.09
N GLU A 102 -24.62 15.62 3.94
CA GLU A 102 -25.54 16.19 4.96
C GLU A 102 -24.82 17.01 6.03
N SER A 103 -23.51 16.80 6.20
CA SER A 103 -22.64 17.57 7.10
C SER A 103 -21.94 18.73 6.40
N GLY A 104 -22.27 18.99 5.12
CA GLY A 104 -21.73 20.11 4.35
C GLY A 104 -20.38 19.86 3.69
N PHE A 105 -19.89 18.62 3.65
CA PHE A 105 -18.68 18.29 2.91
C PHE A 105 -18.95 18.11 1.42
N GLU A 106 -17.99 18.55 0.61
CA GLU A 106 -17.91 18.16 -0.79
C GLU A 106 -17.31 16.74 -0.87
N VAL A 107 -18.09 15.79 -1.36
CA VAL A 107 -17.64 14.41 -1.53
C VAL A 107 -16.94 14.24 -2.86
N VAL A 108 -15.67 13.87 -2.82
CA VAL A 108 -14.84 13.64 -4.00
C VAL A 108 -14.43 12.16 -4.07
N PRO A 109 -14.66 11.48 -5.22
CA PRO A 109 -14.22 10.09 -5.39
C PRO A 109 -12.70 9.96 -5.21
N GLN A 110 -12.28 9.10 -4.30
CA GLN A 110 -10.87 8.79 -4.10
C GLN A 110 -10.33 8.00 -5.31
N ARG A 111 -9.21 8.44 -5.85
CA ARG A 111 -8.48 7.65 -6.85
C ARG A 111 -7.77 6.48 -6.17
N ASN A 112 -7.72 5.36 -6.86
CA ASN A 112 -6.94 4.21 -6.39
C ASN A 112 -5.48 4.63 -6.16
N SER A 113 -4.93 4.20 -5.04
CA SER A 113 -3.54 4.45 -4.68
C SER A 113 -2.89 3.16 -4.19
N THR A 114 -1.57 3.08 -4.31
CA THR A 114 -0.77 1.96 -3.80
C THR A 114 -0.23 2.21 -2.39
N GLY A 115 -0.76 3.20 -1.67
CA GLY A 115 -0.46 3.45 -0.27
C GLY A 115 -0.88 2.26 0.60
N GLY A 116 -0.16 2.02 1.70
CA GLY A 116 -0.55 1.06 2.72
C GLY A 116 -1.33 1.75 3.82
N GLU A 117 -2.33 1.06 4.38
CA GLU A 117 -3.16 1.57 5.46
C GLU A 117 -3.51 0.42 6.42
N ASP A 118 -3.22 0.60 7.71
CA ASP A 118 -3.44 -0.45 8.71
C ASP A 118 -4.92 -0.76 8.93
N PHE A 119 -5.82 0.17 8.64
CA PHE A 119 -7.26 -0.03 8.68
C PHE A 119 -7.72 -1.18 7.75
N ALA A 120 -6.94 -1.50 6.73
CA ALA A 120 -7.20 -2.63 5.85
C ALA A 120 -7.33 -3.97 6.59
N PHE A 121 -6.61 -4.16 7.72
CA PHE A 121 -6.75 -5.37 8.53
C PHE A 121 -8.13 -5.50 9.19
N TYR A 122 -8.77 -4.38 9.55
CA TYR A 122 -10.15 -4.40 10.05
C TYR A 122 -11.11 -4.79 8.93
N LEU A 123 -10.92 -4.23 7.72
CA LEU A 123 -11.77 -4.54 6.56
C LEU A 123 -11.70 -6.00 6.10
N GLU A 124 -10.62 -6.71 6.40
CA GLU A 124 -10.56 -8.18 6.20
C GLU A 124 -11.47 -8.97 7.16
N LYS A 125 -11.92 -8.36 8.26
CA LYS A 125 -12.68 -9.04 9.33
C LYS A 125 -14.13 -8.61 9.40
N ILE A 126 -14.38 -7.33 9.17
CA ILE A 126 -15.71 -6.73 9.26
C ILE A 126 -15.94 -5.77 8.10
N PRO A 127 -17.15 -5.67 7.57
CA PRO A 127 -17.47 -4.67 6.57
C PRO A 127 -17.36 -3.25 7.16
N GLY A 128 -16.82 -2.32 6.38
CA GLY A 128 -16.63 -0.95 6.80
C GLY A 128 -16.07 -0.09 5.66
N CYS A 129 -15.75 1.15 5.97
CA CYS A 129 -15.09 2.03 5.02
C CYS A 129 -14.03 2.91 5.69
N PHE A 130 -12.94 3.10 4.99
CA PHE A 130 -11.90 4.08 5.28
C PHE A 130 -12.17 5.35 4.47
N ILE A 131 -12.13 6.48 5.13
CA ILE A 131 -12.42 7.78 4.54
C ILE A 131 -11.23 8.73 4.74
N ASN A 132 -11.05 9.65 3.81
CA ASN A 132 -10.09 10.74 3.95
C ASN A 132 -10.84 12.06 4.09
N VAL A 133 -10.45 12.88 5.05
CA VAL A 133 -10.91 14.26 5.18
C VAL A 133 -9.83 15.19 4.67
N GLY A 134 -10.20 16.07 3.72
CA GLY A 134 -9.27 17.06 3.18
C GLY A 134 -8.93 18.11 4.23
N THR A 135 -7.65 18.40 4.39
CA THR A 135 -7.13 19.39 5.36
C THR A 135 -6.51 20.61 4.68
N GLY A 136 -6.96 20.92 3.47
CA GLY A 136 -6.43 22.03 2.68
C GLY A 136 -5.38 21.62 1.65
N VAL A 137 -4.82 22.60 0.97
CA VAL A 137 -3.78 22.41 -0.06
C VAL A 137 -2.41 22.56 0.58
N GLY A 138 -1.55 21.57 0.44
CA GLY A 138 -0.23 21.58 1.06
C GLY A 138 0.69 20.47 0.54
N TYR A 139 1.70 20.19 1.31
CA TYR A 139 2.62 19.09 1.02
C TYR A 139 1.98 17.73 1.36
N PRO A 140 2.29 16.65 0.61
CA PRO A 140 1.73 15.33 0.86
C PRO A 140 2.18 14.77 2.22
N ASN A 141 1.48 13.74 2.69
CA ASN A 141 1.86 12.98 3.89
C ASN A 141 3.33 12.56 3.83
N HIS A 142 4.00 12.51 4.99
CA HIS A 142 5.43 12.22 5.16
C HIS A 142 6.41 13.27 4.61
N HIS A 143 5.93 14.37 4.03
CA HIS A 143 6.82 15.46 3.66
C HIS A 143 7.21 16.28 4.93
N PRO A 144 8.49 16.74 5.07
CA PRO A 144 8.93 17.49 6.26
C PRO A 144 8.17 18.80 6.51
N LYS A 145 7.53 19.34 5.48
CA LYS A 145 6.68 20.54 5.55
C LYS A 145 5.18 20.21 5.53
N PHE A 146 4.81 18.96 5.81
CA PHE A 146 3.40 18.58 5.91
C PHE A 146 2.74 19.43 7.00
N TYR A 147 1.57 19.93 6.68
CA TYR A 147 0.75 20.74 7.57
C TYR A 147 -0.73 20.42 7.29
N ALA A 148 -1.47 20.18 8.33
CA ALA A 148 -2.92 20.06 8.28
C ALA A 148 -3.53 21.34 8.81
N ASP A 149 -4.46 21.94 8.06
CA ASP A 149 -5.17 23.13 8.53
C ASP A 149 -6.06 22.76 9.74
N GLU A 150 -5.80 23.38 10.87
CA GLU A 150 -6.55 23.15 12.11
C GLU A 150 -8.04 23.46 11.96
N ALA A 151 -8.41 24.34 11.03
CA ALA A 151 -9.82 24.64 10.72
C ALA A 151 -10.60 23.40 10.22
N ALA A 152 -9.91 22.37 9.71
CA ALA A 152 -10.53 21.13 9.30
C ALA A 152 -10.88 20.19 10.47
N LEU A 153 -10.30 20.39 11.66
CA LEU A 153 -10.44 19.44 12.78
C LEU A 153 -11.85 19.40 13.35
N THR A 154 -12.45 20.56 13.61
CA THR A 154 -13.80 20.63 14.17
C THR A 154 -14.85 20.03 13.24
N PRO A 155 -14.95 20.42 11.95
CA PRO A 155 -15.89 19.79 11.03
C PRO A 155 -15.67 18.29 10.87
N ALA A 156 -14.41 17.82 10.85
CA ALA A 156 -14.10 16.41 10.77
C ALA A 156 -14.59 15.63 12.00
N ALA A 157 -14.40 16.19 13.21
CA ALA A 157 -14.88 15.56 14.44
C ALA A 157 -16.41 15.49 14.49
N GLU A 158 -17.10 16.57 14.15
CA GLU A 158 -18.57 16.63 14.08
C GLU A 158 -19.14 15.62 13.06
N TYR A 159 -18.48 15.50 11.90
CA TYR A 159 -18.85 14.50 10.91
C TYR A 159 -18.68 13.08 11.45
N LEU A 160 -17.55 12.76 12.09
CA LEU A 160 -17.30 11.44 12.65
C LEU A 160 -18.30 11.10 13.77
N GLU A 161 -18.62 12.06 14.64
CA GLU A 161 -19.65 11.89 15.67
C GLU A 161 -21.00 11.54 15.04
N LYS A 162 -21.45 12.32 14.05
CA LYS A 162 -22.71 12.09 13.35
C LYS A 162 -22.70 10.72 12.65
N LEU A 163 -21.60 10.37 11.99
CA LEU A 163 -21.44 9.08 11.30
C LEU A 163 -21.62 7.92 12.28
N LEU A 164 -20.99 7.98 13.46
CA LEU A 164 -21.09 6.94 14.49
C LEU A 164 -22.52 6.84 15.05
N VAL A 165 -23.13 7.98 15.38
CA VAL A 165 -24.50 8.01 15.93
C VAL A 165 -25.50 7.44 14.93
N GLU A 166 -25.39 7.78 13.66
CA GLU A 166 -26.31 7.28 12.63
C GLU A 166 -26.06 5.83 12.27
N ALA A 167 -24.80 5.38 12.30
CA ALA A 167 -24.46 3.95 12.11
C ALA A 167 -25.07 3.05 13.20
N LEU A 168 -25.14 3.52 14.45
CA LEU A 168 -25.76 2.78 15.57
C LEU A 168 -27.29 2.70 15.49
N ARG A 169 -27.92 3.45 14.59
CA ARG A 169 -29.38 3.45 14.40
C ARG A 169 -29.83 2.56 13.26
N GLN A 170 -28.91 2.00 12.49
CA GLN A 170 -29.19 1.02 11.42
C GLN A 170 -29.33 -0.41 11.95
#